data_fc588ba624a7775b71a1bfbb3cb3fdc3
#
_entry.id   fc588ba624a7775b71a1bfbb3cb3fdc3
#
_cell.length_a   1.000
_cell.length_b   1.000
_cell.length_c   1.000
_cell.angle_alpha   90.00
_cell.angle_beta   90.00
_cell.angle_gamma   90.00
#
_symmetry.space_group_name_H-M   'P 1'
#
loop_
_entity.id
_entity.type
_entity.pdbx_description
1 polymer ?
#
loop_
_entity_poly.entity_id
_entity_poly.type
_entity_poly.pdbx_seq_one_letter_code
_entity_poly.pdbx_strand_id
1 'polypeptide(L)'
;MKSPLLFRSLFFFLIFTLLPAGATQIQWKMKEYRGKKYVPLSQVKDFYKLTSMTQSGKQIILKNTELTLKFQTGGQEVLMNGVKFIFSNAIVALGTYHMSVTDLLKVIDPVLRPTKIAGAKAFDTVIIDPGHGGKDAGAVNSLGTEAGYNLKVGRLLKDRLQKRGFKVVMTRNSDIYLTLGQRVDLANRHKDAIFVSIHFNSVGSSGRSQARGIETFTLSPEGVAHYGRSLKDSDYIKRPGNNQDSANIALATAVHWSTLQRLNDEKTLNLNIQDRGIRRARFSVLTRIKHPAILFEGGFLSHPKEKYLINTSTYQKTLANAMGDAIFFYRQATLGQSNSAKKK
;
A
#
# COMPACT_ATOMS: atom_id res chain seq x y z
N MET A 1 -8.90 14.98 25.51
CA MET A 1 -9.27 13.57 25.70
C MET A 1 -10.51 13.30 24.86
N LYS A 2 -10.37 12.79 23.64
CA LYS A 2 -11.47 12.35 22.74
C LYS A 2 -10.96 11.11 22.03
N SER A 3 -11.50 10.16 22.26
CA SER A 3 -12.41 9.05 22.07
C SER A 3 -11.71 7.75 21.67
N PRO A 4 -11.87 6.65 22.43
CA PRO A 4 -11.28 5.34 22.14
C PRO A 4 -11.91 4.62 20.93
N LEU A 5 -12.97 5.17 20.31
CA LEU A 5 -13.68 4.52 19.20
C LEU A 5 -12.89 4.50 17.87
N LEU A 6 -12.12 5.54 17.57
CA LEU A 6 -11.28 5.57 16.34
C LEU A 6 -10.13 4.56 16.40
N PHE A 7 -9.65 4.26 17.62
CA PHE A 7 -8.63 3.22 17.84
C PHE A 7 -9.14 1.79 17.59
N ARG A 8 -10.42 1.54 17.79
CA ARG A 8 -11.04 0.22 17.56
C ARG A 8 -11.07 -0.16 16.07
N SER A 9 -11.34 0.79 15.16
CA SER A 9 -11.40 0.51 13.72
C SER A 9 -10.05 0.15 13.12
N LEU A 10 -8.95 0.80 13.55
CA LEU A 10 -7.59 0.48 13.08
C LEU A 10 -7.14 -0.90 13.59
N PHE A 11 -7.51 -1.23 14.81
CA PHE A 11 -7.22 -2.52 15.43
C PHE A 11 -7.96 -3.67 14.74
N PHE A 12 -9.18 -3.44 14.25
CA PHE A 12 -9.97 -4.46 13.56
C PHE A 12 -9.38 -4.88 12.20
N PHE A 13 -8.77 -3.96 11.44
CA PHE A 13 -8.18 -4.31 10.15
C PHE A 13 -6.89 -5.13 10.28
N LEU A 14 -6.18 -5.01 11.40
CA LEU A 14 -4.91 -5.68 11.68
C LEU A 14 -5.05 -6.92 12.60
N ILE A 15 -6.20 -7.15 13.24
CA ILE A 15 -6.44 -8.29 14.16
C ILE A 15 -7.04 -9.51 13.42
N PHE A 16 -6.83 -9.67 12.14
CA PHE A 16 -7.19 -10.92 11.46
C PHE A 16 -6.23 -12.08 11.78
N THR A 17 -5.97 -12.34 13.06
CA THR A 17 -4.88 -13.23 13.46
C THR A 17 -5.30 -14.56 14.05
N LEU A 18 -6.56 -14.94 14.04
CA LEU A 18 -6.97 -16.22 14.63
C LEU A 18 -7.69 -17.13 13.62
N LEU A 19 -6.97 -17.55 12.59
CA LEU A 19 -7.27 -18.86 12.04
C LEU A 19 -6.49 -19.87 12.91
N PRO A 20 -7.17 -20.85 13.51
CA PRO A 20 -6.51 -21.85 14.34
C PRO A 20 -5.45 -22.62 13.55
N ALA A 21 -4.40 -23.08 14.25
CA ALA A 21 -3.30 -23.86 13.70
C ALA A 21 -3.71 -25.30 13.28
N GLY A 22 -4.87 -25.45 12.69
CA GLY A 22 -5.43 -26.71 12.19
C GLY A 22 -6.14 -26.49 10.85
N ALA A 23 -5.64 -25.59 10.00
CA ALA A 23 -6.19 -25.42 8.66
C ALA A 23 -5.97 -26.72 7.87
N THR A 24 -7.04 -27.45 7.61
CA THR A 24 -7.09 -28.53 6.63
C THR A 24 -6.39 -28.06 5.36
N GLN A 25 -5.43 -28.82 4.88
CA GLN A 25 -4.65 -28.48 3.70
C GLN A 25 -5.62 -28.45 2.51
N ILE A 26 -6.03 -27.26 2.08
CA ILE A 26 -6.98 -27.11 0.97
C ILE A 26 -6.25 -27.51 -0.32
N GLN A 27 -6.74 -28.54 -0.98
CA GLN A 27 -6.30 -28.88 -2.32
C GLN A 27 -6.98 -27.92 -3.31
N TRP A 28 -6.20 -26.93 -3.77
CA TRP A 28 -6.66 -25.92 -4.70
C TRP A 28 -6.99 -26.50 -6.09
N LYS A 29 -8.24 -26.37 -6.53
CA LYS A 29 -8.69 -26.75 -7.88
C LYS A 29 -8.30 -25.66 -8.87
N MET A 30 -7.04 -25.67 -9.29
CA MET A 30 -6.51 -24.67 -10.20
C MET A 30 -6.93 -24.94 -11.65
N LYS A 31 -7.23 -23.87 -12.38
CA LYS A 31 -7.40 -23.87 -13.84
C LYS A 31 -6.36 -22.96 -14.47
N GLU A 32 -5.91 -23.32 -15.66
CA GLU A 32 -5.04 -22.47 -16.46
C GLU A 32 -5.87 -21.63 -17.44
N TYR A 33 -5.55 -20.35 -17.54
CA TYR A 33 -6.16 -19.45 -18.50
C TYR A 33 -5.12 -18.42 -18.96
N ARG A 34 -4.90 -18.36 -20.29
CA ARG A 34 -3.90 -17.49 -20.93
C ARG A 34 -2.51 -17.58 -20.27
N GLY A 35 -2.03 -18.82 -20.05
CA GLY A 35 -0.72 -19.11 -19.47
C GLY A 35 -0.59 -18.77 -17.98
N LYS A 36 -1.69 -18.52 -17.25
CA LYS A 36 -1.69 -18.21 -15.83
C LYS A 36 -2.61 -19.12 -15.04
N LYS A 37 -2.23 -19.44 -13.80
CA LYS A 37 -3.02 -20.28 -12.90
C LYS A 37 -4.05 -19.43 -12.15
N TYR A 38 -5.26 -19.96 -12.07
CA TYR A 38 -6.41 -19.36 -11.40
C TYR A 38 -7.04 -20.32 -10.41
N VAL A 39 -7.58 -19.79 -9.31
CA VAL A 39 -8.32 -20.55 -8.29
C VAL A 39 -9.77 -20.09 -8.20
N PRO A 40 -10.73 -20.98 -7.90
CA PRO A 40 -12.14 -20.61 -7.75
C PRO A 40 -12.33 -19.66 -6.56
N LEU A 41 -13.16 -18.63 -6.72
CA LEU A 41 -13.51 -17.71 -5.61
C LEU A 41 -14.26 -18.46 -4.49
N SER A 42 -14.96 -19.55 -4.77
CA SER A 42 -15.57 -20.41 -3.75
C SER A 42 -14.53 -21.00 -2.80
N GLN A 43 -13.39 -21.48 -3.33
CA GLN A 43 -12.32 -21.99 -2.47
C GLN A 43 -11.60 -20.86 -1.70
N VAL A 44 -11.47 -19.67 -2.30
CA VAL A 44 -10.98 -18.47 -1.60
C VAL A 44 -11.92 -18.13 -0.44
N LYS A 45 -13.24 -18.14 -0.68
CA LYS A 45 -14.27 -17.96 0.35
C LYS A 45 -14.08 -18.92 1.52
N ASP A 46 -13.97 -20.20 1.22
CA ASP A 46 -13.86 -21.25 2.23
C ASP A 46 -12.53 -21.16 3.02
N PHE A 47 -11.42 -20.90 2.33
CA PHE A 47 -10.09 -20.74 2.95
C PHE A 47 -10.04 -19.60 3.96
N TYR A 48 -10.60 -18.43 3.62
CA TYR A 48 -10.66 -17.27 4.53
C TYR A 48 -11.91 -17.27 5.42
N LYS A 49 -12.67 -18.37 5.46
CA LYS A 49 -13.88 -18.51 6.31
C LYS A 49 -14.89 -17.40 6.09
N LEU A 50 -15.08 -16.98 4.83
CA LEU A 50 -16.13 -16.05 4.46
C LEU A 50 -17.46 -16.82 4.38
N THR A 51 -18.52 -16.28 4.98
CA THR A 51 -19.79 -16.99 5.16
C THR A 51 -20.70 -16.91 3.94
N SER A 52 -20.52 -15.90 3.09
CA SER A 52 -21.36 -15.74 1.91
C SER A 52 -20.57 -15.37 0.66
N MET A 53 -21.11 -15.78 -0.49
CA MET A 53 -20.71 -15.33 -1.82
C MET A 53 -21.98 -14.99 -2.59
N THR A 54 -22.11 -13.73 -2.99
CA THR A 54 -23.26 -13.25 -3.76
C THR A 54 -22.79 -12.60 -5.06
N GLN A 55 -23.64 -12.61 -6.07
CA GLN A 55 -23.41 -11.99 -7.36
C GLN A 55 -24.61 -11.12 -7.74
N SER A 56 -24.34 -9.93 -8.25
CA SER A 56 -25.33 -9.05 -8.87
C SER A 56 -24.68 -8.39 -10.10
N GLY A 57 -25.17 -8.73 -11.29
CA GLY A 57 -24.57 -8.33 -12.54
C GLY A 57 -23.11 -8.78 -12.64
N LYS A 58 -22.20 -7.83 -12.84
CA LYS A 58 -20.75 -8.08 -12.88
C LYS A 58 -20.08 -8.06 -11.50
N GLN A 59 -20.79 -7.65 -10.45
CA GLN A 59 -20.24 -7.54 -9.10
C GLN A 59 -20.34 -8.88 -8.37
N ILE A 60 -19.25 -9.29 -7.72
CA ILE A 60 -19.15 -10.48 -6.86
C ILE A 60 -18.72 -10.02 -5.49
N ILE A 61 -19.43 -10.44 -4.45
CA ILE A 61 -19.14 -10.08 -3.07
C ILE A 61 -18.92 -11.34 -2.25
N LEU A 62 -17.73 -11.44 -1.64
CA LEU A 62 -17.44 -12.43 -0.60
C LEU A 62 -17.41 -11.69 0.74
N LYS A 63 -18.11 -12.19 1.76
CA LYS A 63 -18.11 -11.52 3.06
C LYS A 63 -18.36 -12.47 4.24
N ASN A 64 -17.94 -12.00 5.41
CA ASN A 64 -18.39 -12.44 6.72
C ASN A 64 -18.71 -11.18 7.58
N THR A 65 -18.80 -11.32 8.90
CA THR A 65 -19.06 -10.20 9.82
C THR A 65 -17.97 -9.13 9.83
N GLU A 66 -16.75 -9.47 9.45
CA GLU A 66 -15.56 -8.63 9.62
C GLU A 66 -14.93 -8.21 8.30
N LEU A 67 -15.05 -9.04 7.26
CA LEU A 67 -14.41 -8.85 5.98
C LEU A 67 -15.41 -8.83 4.84
N THR A 68 -15.28 -7.83 3.97
CA THR A 68 -16.00 -7.75 2.70
C THR A 68 -14.99 -7.59 1.57
N LEU A 69 -14.99 -8.54 0.64
CA LEU A 69 -14.26 -8.47 -0.62
C LEU A 69 -15.26 -8.25 -1.76
N LYS A 70 -15.11 -7.16 -2.51
CA LYS A 70 -15.94 -6.88 -3.69
C LYS A 70 -15.07 -6.91 -4.94
N PHE A 71 -15.46 -7.76 -5.87
CA PHE A 71 -14.79 -7.95 -7.16
C PHE A 71 -15.72 -7.54 -8.31
N GLN A 72 -15.15 -7.26 -9.46
CA GLN A 72 -15.91 -7.08 -10.71
C GLN A 72 -15.41 -8.10 -11.75
N THR A 73 -16.31 -8.87 -12.33
CA THR A 73 -15.98 -9.81 -13.41
C THR A 73 -15.40 -9.07 -14.60
N GLY A 74 -14.29 -9.54 -15.14
CA GLY A 74 -13.55 -8.88 -16.21
C GLY A 74 -12.75 -7.67 -15.77
N GLY A 75 -12.86 -7.24 -14.48
CA GLY A 75 -12.14 -6.12 -13.91
C GLY A 75 -10.92 -6.54 -13.07
N GLN A 76 -10.06 -5.58 -12.80
CA GLN A 76 -8.88 -5.72 -11.94
C GLN A 76 -9.05 -4.99 -10.59
N GLU A 77 -10.11 -4.21 -10.43
CA GLU A 77 -10.38 -3.53 -9.17
C GLU A 77 -11.00 -4.48 -8.15
N VAL A 78 -10.49 -4.45 -6.93
CA VAL A 78 -11.08 -5.10 -5.76
C VAL A 78 -11.14 -4.13 -4.61
N LEU A 79 -12.25 -4.18 -3.86
CA LEU A 79 -12.38 -3.47 -2.59
C LEU A 79 -12.27 -4.50 -1.46
N MET A 80 -11.33 -4.29 -0.55
CA MET A 80 -11.21 -5.04 0.70
C MET A 80 -11.59 -4.09 1.85
N ASN A 81 -12.73 -4.33 2.49
CA ASN A 81 -13.31 -3.42 3.49
C ASN A 81 -13.33 -1.95 3.04
N GLY A 82 -13.66 -1.71 1.77
CA GLY A 82 -13.74 -0.37 1.19
C GLY A 82 -12.43 0.20 0.64
N VAL A 83 -11.29 -0.40 0.92
CA VAL A 83 -9.99 0.01 0.35
C VAL A 83 -9.81 -0.60 -1.03
N LYS A 84 -9.43 0.23 -1.99
CA LYS A 84 -9.21 -0.19 -3.37
C LYS A 84 -7.81 -0.80 -3.58
N PHE A 85 -7.80 -1.95 -4.26
CA PHE A 85 -6.58 -2.57 -4.77
C PHE A 85 -6.73 -2.82 -6.27
N ILE A 86 -5.64 -2.68 -7.00
CA ILE A 86 -5.60 -3.02 -8.42
C ILE A 86 -4.86 -4.34 -8.59
N PHE A 87 -5.60 -5.36 -8.99
CA PHE A 87 -5.05 -6.67 -9.28
C PHE A 87 -4.20 -6.69 -10.54
N SER A 88 -3.29 -7.62 -10.60
CA SER A 88 -2.47 -7.86 -11.80
C SER A 88 -3.26 -8.51 -12.93
N ASN A 89 -4.33 -9.24 -12.57
CA ASN A 89 -5.16 -9.99 -13.51
C ASN A 89 -6.63 -9.81 -13.18
N ALA A 90 -7.45 -9.78 -14.23
CA ALA A 90 -8.90 -9.70 -14.07
C ALA A 90 -9.48 -10.96 -13.40
N ILE A 91 -10.61 -10.79 -12.71
CA ILE A 91 -11.48 -11.91 -12.32
C ILE A 91 -12.11 -12.50 -13.58
N VAL A 92 -12.00 -13.79 -13.77
CA VAL A 92 -12.48 -14.48 -14.97
C VAL A 92 -13.57 -15.51 -14.65
N ALA A 93 -14.46 -15.75 -15.61
CA ALA A 93 -15.46 -16.81 -15.56
C ALA A 93 -14.94 -18.04 -16.33
N LEU A 94 -14.68 -19.14 -15.63
CA LEU A 94 -14.22 -20.43 -16.18
C LEU A 94 -15.16 -21.54 -15.72
N GLY A 95 -16.46 -21.42 -16.04
CA GLY A 95 -17.56 -22.20 -15.46
C GLY A 95 -18.05 -21.60 -14.13
N THR A 96 -17.12 -21.20 -13.27
CA THR A 96 -17.35 -20.38 -12.07
C THR A 96 -16.34 -19.22 -12.05
N TYR A 97 -16.45 -18.30 -11.07
CA TYR A 97 -15.54 -17.16 -10.98
C TYR A 97 -14.20 -17.55 -10.36
N HIS A 98 -13.13 -17.07 -10.97
CA HIS A 98 -11.75 -17.38 -10.59
C HIS A 98 -10.91 -16.12 -10.47
N MET A 99 -9.97 -16.12 -9.53
CA MET A 99 -8.92 -15.13 -9.42
C MET A 99 -7.55 -15.74 -9.70
N SER A 100 -6.59 -14.93 -10.12
CA SER A 100 -5.24 -15.43 -10.36
C SER A 100 -4.56 -15.85 -9.05
N VAL A 101 -3.75 -16.89 -9.11
CA VAL A 101 -2.90 -17.33 -7.98
C VAL A 101 -1.95 -16.22 -7.58
N THR A 102 -1.44 -15.44 -8.54
CA THR A 102 -0.56 -14.29 -8.26
C THR A 102 -1.25 -13.26 -7.38
N ASP A 103 -2.50 -12.88 -7.70
CA ASP A 103 -3.22 -11.88 -6.91
C ASP A 103 -3.66 -12.44 -5.55
N LEU A 104 -3.99 -13.74 -5.47
CA LEU A 104 -4.24 -14.41 -4.20
C LEU A 104 -3.01 -14.32 -3.28
N LEU A 105 -1.85 -14.76 -3.76
CA LEU A 105 -0.63 -14.89 -2.94
C LEU A 105 0.08 -13.55 -2.69
N LYS A 106 -0.05 -12.60 -3.62
CA LYS A 106 0.71 -11.34 -3.56
C LYS A 106 -0.13 -10.13 -3.14
N VAL A 107 -1.48 -10.27 -3.07
CA VAL A 107 -2.37 -9.19 -2.60
C VAL A 107 -3.26 -9.69 -1.47
N ILE A 108 -4.14 -10.67 -1.71
CA ILE A 108 -5.15 -11.07 -0.74
C ILE A 108 -4.50 -11.64 0.53
N ASP A 109 -3.66 -12.65 0.37
CA ASP A 109 -3.08 -13.39 1.51
C ASP A 109 -2.23 -12.51 2.45
N PRO A 110 -1.29 -11.67 1.96
CA PRO A 110 -0.50 -10.82 2.85
C PRO A 110 -1.31 -9.75 3.59
N VAL A 111 -2.43 -9.30 3.00
CA VAL A 111 -3.32 -8.33 3.64
C VAL A 111 -4.17 -9.00 4.70
N LEU A 112 -4.74 -10.18 4.40
CA LEU A 112 -5.63 -10.88 5.32
C LEU A 112 -4.88 -11.67 6.40
N ARG A 113 -3.62 -12.05 6.16
CA ARG A 113 -2.80 -12.80 7.10
C ARG A 113 -1.39 -12.20 7.26
N PRO A 114 -1.26 -10.94 7.73
CA PRO A 114 0.03 -10.26 7.82
C PRO A 114 1.01 -10.98 8.74
N THR A 115 0.54 -11.74 9.72
CA THR A 115 1.38 -12.57 10.62
C THR A 115 2.00 -13.79 9.94
N LYS A 116 1.52 -14.15 8.74
CA LYS A 116 2.04 -15.28 7.94
C LYS A 116 3.01 -14.83 6.86
N ILE A 117 3.37 -13.55 6.80
CA ILE A 117 4.35 -13.05 5.84
C ILE A 117 5.71 -13.69 6.15
N ALA A 118 6.20 -14.48 5.20
CA ALA A 118 7.50 -15.13 5.34
C ALA A 118 8.60 -14.05 5.45
N GLY A 119 9.43 -14.15 6.48
CA GLY A 119 10.52 -13.20 6.71
C GLY A 119 10.08 -11.82 7.21
N ALA A 120 8.83 -11.66 7.65
CA ALA A 120 8.44 -10.46 8.40
C ALA A 120 9.34 -10.36 9.64
N LYS A 121 10.26 -9.40 9.59
CA LYS A 121 11.20 -9.12 10.67
C LYS A 121 10.70 -7.96 11.50
N ALA A 122 11.03 -7.99 12.79
CA ALA A 122 10.99 -6.79 13.60
C ALA A 122 11.83 -5.69 12.94
N PHE A 123 11.28 -4.51 12.82
CA PHE A 123 12.04 -3.34 12.39
C PHE A 123 11.90 -2.24 13.43
N ASP A 124 12.96 -1.49 13.62
CA ASP A 124 12.99 -0.30 14.46
C ASP A 124 13.35 0.97 13.65
N THR A 125 13.83 0.77 12.44
CA THR A 125 14.30 1.84 11.57
C THR A 125 13.30 2.12 10.45
N VAL A 126 12.95 3.39 10.26
CA VAL A 126 12.12 3.87 9.14
C VAL A 126 12.96 4.78 8.27
N ILE A 127 13.11 4.42 7.01
CA ILE A 127 13.80 5.22 6.00
C ILE A 127 12.75 6.01 5.24
N ILE A 128 12.79 7.33 5.37
CA ILE A 128 11.90 8.26 4.67
C ILE A 128 12.67 8.81 3.48
N ASP A 129 12.08 8.69 2.30
CA ASP A 129 12.64 9.20 1.05
C ASP A 129 11.75 10.33 0.50
N PRO A 130 11.98 11.60 0.85
CA PRO A 130 11.31 12.70 0.18
C PRO A 130 11.76 12.76 -1.27
N GLY A 131 10.87 12.44 -2.22
CA GLY A 131 11.18 12.40 -3.64
C GLY A 131 11.68 13.76 -4.16
N HIS A 132 12.40 13.73 -5.30
CA HIS A 132 12.98 14.93 -5.93
C HIS A 132 13.97 15.70 -5.04
N GLY A 133 14.25 16.97 -5.35
CA GLY A 133 15.11 17.88 -4.57
C GLY A 133 16.22 18.53 -5.38
N GLY A 134 16.63 19.72 -4.97
CA GLY A 134 17.64 20.54 -5.65
C GLY A 134 17.23 20.86 -7.08
N LYS A 135 18.05 20.46 -8.07
CA LYS A 135 17.78 20.68 -9.50
C LYS A 135 16.57 19.91 -10.06
N ASP A 136 16.04 18.93 -9.32
CA ASP A 136 14.84 18.17 -9.67
C ASP A 136 13.68 18.65 -8.78
N ALA A 137 12.89 19.58 -9.28
CA ALA A 137 11.75 20.13 -8.56
C ALA A 137 10.56 19.17 -8.46
N GLY A 138 10.53 18.11 -9.31
CA GLY A 138 9.31 17.33 -9.54
C GLY A 138 8.23 18.16 -10.22
N ALA A 139 6.97 17.89 -9.93
CA ALA A 139 5.85 18.70 -10.39
C ALA A 139 5.90 20.11 -9.76
N VAL A 140 5.57 21.13 -10.59
CA VAL A 140 5.57 22.54 -10.17
C VAL A 140 4.19 23.13 -10.40
N ASN A 141 3.70 23.93 -9.47
CA ASN A 141 2.50 24.72 -9.62
C ASN A 141 2.70 26.12 -9.03
N SER A 142 1.67 26.98 -9.06
CA SER A 142 1.73 28.35 -8.57
C SER A 142 1.97 28.49 -7.05
N LEU A 143 1.93 27.40 -6.28
CA LEU A 143 2.02 27.40 -4.83
C LEU A 143 3.34 26.78 -4.32
N GLY A 144 4.05 26.03 -5.19
CA GLY A 144 5.30 25.41 -4.81
C GLY A 144 5.67 24.22 -5.69
N THR A 145 6.65 23.46 -5.23
CA THR A 145 7.23 22.30 -5.92
C THR A 145 6.91 21.00 -5.19
N GLU A 146 6.82 19.91 -5.93
CA GLU A 146 6.68 18.58 -5.35
C GLU A 146 7.82 18.27 -4.38
N ALA A 147 9.06 18.59 -4.75
CA ALA A 147 10.23 18.43 -3.88
C ALA A 147 10.06 19.12 -2.53
N GLY A 148 9.48 20.32 -2.51
CA GLY A 148 9.20 21.09 -1.31
C GLY A 148 8.14 20.44 -0.42
N TYR A 149 7.04 19.96 -1.01
CA TYR A 149 5.98 19.29 -0.28
C TYR A 149 6.44 17.92 0.27
N ASN A 150 7.18 17.15 -0.53
CA ASN A 150 7.76 15.88 -0.09
C ASN A 150 8.65 16.05 1.13
N LEU A 151 9.50 17.09 1.13
CA LEU A 151 10.40 17.39 2.25
C LEU A 151 9.63 17.82 3.50
N LYS A 152 8.59 18.68 3.34
CA LYS A 152 7.76 19.13 4.47
C LYS A 152 7.05 17.94 5.13
N VAL A 153 6.36 17.10 4.35
CA VAL A 153 5.67 15.92 4.89
C VAL A 153 6.67 14.91 5.46
N GLY A 154 7.82 14.70 4.81
CA GLY A 154 8.87 13.81 5.32
C GLY A 154 9.41 14.22 6.67
N ARG A 155 9.63 15.53 6.92
CA ARG A 155 10.05 16.06 8.23
C ARG A 155 8.98 15.87 9.30
N LEU A 156 7.72 16.16 8.99
CA LEU A 156 6.60 15.92 9.91
C LEU A 156 6.45 14.44 10.27
N LEU A 157 6.62 13.55 9.29
CA LEU A 157 6.60 12.10 9.51
C LEU A 157 7.78 11.65 10.38
N LYS A 158 8.99 12.18 10.14
CA LYS A 158 10.15 11.92 10.99
C LYS A 158 9.85 12.23 12.45
N ASP A 159 9.37 13.45 12.72
CA ASP A 159 9.07 13.89 14.08
C ASP A 159 8.00 13.00 14.74
N ARG A 160 6.98 12.58 13.98
CA ARG A 160 5.92 11.68 14.45
C ARG A 160 6.47 10.31 14.82
N LEU A 161 7.34 9.75 13.99
CA LEU A 161 7.92 8.41 14.18
C LEU A 161 8.95 8.41 15.33
N GLN A 162 9.77 9.44 15.45
CA GLN A 162 10.72 9.58 16.56
C GLN A 162 9.99 9.61 17.91
N LYS A 163 8.88 10.35 18.02
CA LYS A 163 8.01 10.37 19.20
C LYS A 163 7.39 8.99 19.54
N ARG A 164 7.36 8.07 18.58
CA ARG A 164 6.91 6.67 18.75
C ARG A 164 8.05 5.66 18.96
N GLY A 165 9.27 6.17 19.16
CA GLY A 165 10.45 5.35 19.47
C GLY A 165 11.08 4.65 18.26
N PHE A 166 10.82 5.14 17.03
CA PHE A 166 11.53 4.64 15.84
C PHE A 166 12.85 5.38 15.63
N LYS A 167 13.84 4.67 15.15
CA LYS A 167 14.99 5.26 14.47
C LYS A 167 14.55 5.73 13.09
N VAL A 168 14.83 6.99 12.76
CA VAL A 168 14.42 7.56 11.48
C VAL A 168 15.63 8.05 10.70
N VAL A 169 15.73 7.59 9.46
CA VAL A 169 16.74 8.02 8.48
C VAL A 169 16.00 8.72 7.35
N MET A 170 16.44 9.91 6.98
CA MET A 170 15.92 10.58 5.78
C MET A 170 16.97 10.50 4.67
N THR A 171 16.57 10.18 3.44
CA THR A 171 17.49 10.20 2.29
C THR A 171 18.00 11.60 2.04
N ARG A 172 17.17 12.63 2.21
CA ARG A 172 17.54 14.05 2.27
C ARG A 172 16.74 14.77 3.35
N ASN A 173 17.39 15.69 4.03
CA ASN A 173 16.76 16.55 5.05
C ASN A 173 16.86 18.06 4.69
N SER A 174 17.28 18.36 3.49
CA SER A 174 17.33 19.68 2.88
C SER A 174 16.95 19.60 1.40
N ASP A 175 16.89 20.75 0.73
CA ASP A 175 16.59 20.78 -0.69
C ASP A 175 17.86 20.50 -1.51
N ILE A 176 18.26 19.23 -1.56
CA ILE A 176 19.39 18.72 -2.34
C ILE A 176 18.93 17.65 -3.32
N TYR A 177 19.62 17.55 -4.45
CA TYR A 177 19.41 16.50 -5.43
C TYR A 177 20.14 15.22 -5.02
N LEU A 178 19.42 14.10 -5.07
CA LEU A 178 20.00 12.77 -4.95
C LEU A 178 19.55 11.92 -6.15
N THR A 179 20.50 11.20 -6.74
CA THR A 179 20.18 10.21 -7.75
C THR A 179 19.38 9.05 -7.14
N LEU A 180 18.62 8.33 -7.97
CA LEU A 180 17.89 7.14 -7.52
C LEU A 180 18.83 6.08 -6.91
N GLY A 181 20.05 5.96 -7.46
CA GLY A 181 21.09 5.08 -6.90
C GLY A 181 21.50 5.46 -5.48
N GLN A 182 21.80 6.75 -5.25
CA GLN A 182 22.18 7.25 -3.92
C GLN A 182 21.10 7.01 -2.86
N ARG A 183 19.81 7.19 -3.22
CA ARG A 183 18.68 6.90 -2.31
C ARG A 183 18.64 5.42 -1.93
N VAL A 184 18.78 4.53 -2.92
CA VAL A 184 18.82 3.08 -2.72
C VAL A 184 20.01 2.65 -1.89
N ASP A 185 21.21 3.17 -2.21
CA ASP A 185 22.44 2.80 -1.52
C ASP A 185 22.41 3.25 -0.06
N LEU A 186 21.89 4.45 0.20
CA LEU A 186 21.69 4.93 1.57
C LEU A 186 20.72 4.00 2.33
N ALA A 187 19.58 3.68 1.72
CA ALA A 187 18.58 2.83 2.36
C ALA A 187 19.13 1.43 2.67
N ASN A 188 19.84 0.81 1.72
CA ASN A 188 20.34 -0.56 1.86
C ASN A 188 21.52 -0.71 2.84
N ARG A 189 22.11 0.39 3.34
CA ARG A 189 23.13 0.34 4.43
C ARG A 189 22.53 0.00 5.79
N HIS A 190 21.24 0.23 5.96
CA HIS A 190 20.54 -0.06 7.20
C HIS A 190 20.04 -1.51 7.23
N LYS A 191 19.89 -2.06 8.43
CA LYS A 191 19.28 -3.37 8.67
C LYS A 191 17.94 -3.17 9.36
N ASP A 192 17.07 -4.18 9.29
CA ASP A 192 15.79 -4.20 10.01
C ASP A 192 14.99 -2.89 9.86
N ALA A 193 14.82 -2.48 8.59
CA ALA A 193 14.21 -1.23 8.22
C ALA A 193 13.00 -1.43 7.27
N ILE A 194 12.18 -0.38 7.16
CA ILE A 194 11.23 -0.19 6.07
C ILE A 194 11.58 1.09 5.30
N PHE A 195 11.13 1.18 4.05
CA PHE A 195 11.38 2.32 3.17
C PHE A 195 10.05 2.92 2.70
N VAL A 196 9.90 4.24 2.86
CA VAL A 196 8.71 5.00 2.49
C VAL A 196 9.13 6.19 1.64
N SER A 197 8.90 6.11 0.33
CA SER A 197 9.09 7.23 -0.59
C SER A 197 7.81 8.07 -0.62
N ILE A 198 7.96 9.39 -0.50
CA ILE A 198 6.85 10.35 -0.44
C ILE A 198 6.89 11.22 -1.67
N HIS A 199 5.75 11.27 -2.37
CA HIS A 199 5.52 12.01 -3.59
C HIS A 199 4.15 12.69 -3.60
N PHE A 200 3.96 13.61 -4.54
CA PHE A 200 2.68 14.18 -4.92
C PHE A 200 2.56 14.13 -6.44
N ASN A 201 1.54 13.43 -6.90
CA ASN A 201 1.33 13.14 -8.30
C ASN A 201 1.02 14.39 -9.15
N SER A 202 1.24 14.25 -10.44
CA SER A 202 0.85 15.23 -11.43
C SER A 202 0.55 14.53 -12.75
N VAL A 203 -0.43 15.00 -13.50
CA VAL A 203 -0.64 14.61 -14.89
C VAL A 203 -0.32 15.80 -15.77
N GLY A 204 0.30 15.52 -16.92
CA GLY A 204 0.85 16.54 -17.81
C GLY A 204 -0.10 17.67 -18.17
N SER A 205 0.44 18.69 -18.78
CA SER A 205 -0.07 20.04 -18.99
C SER A 205 -1.33 20.20 -19.90
N SER A 206 -2.06 19.15 -20.20
CA SER A 206 -3.37 19.25 -20.90
C SER A 206 -4.45 19.96 -20.06
N GLY A 207 -4.02 20.87 -19.22
CA GLY A 207 -4.69 22.05 -18.65
C GLY A 207 -5.90 21.84 -17.75
N ARG A 208 -6.53 20.68 -17.68
CA ARG A 208 -7.74 20.43 -16.88
C ARG A 208 -7.79 19.00 -16.34
N SER A 209 -6.73 18.58 -15.67
CA SER A 209 -6.74 17.25 -15.07
C SER A 209 -7.79 17.15 -13.97
N GLN A 210 -8.71 16.21 -14.13
CA GLN A 210 -9.65 15.80 -13.09
C GLN A 210 -9.04 14.73 -12.16
N ALA A 211 -7.78 14.32 -12.41
CA ALA A 211 -7.11 13.34 -11.56
C ALA A 211 -6.83 13.92 -10.17
N ARG A 212 -7.33 13.23 -9.15
CA ARG A 212 -7.23 13.64 -7.73
C ARG A 212 -7.20 12.43 -6.83
N GLY A 213 -6.88 12.64 -5.57
CA GLY A 213 -6.90 11.61 -4.53
C GLY A 213 -5.54 10.97 -4.30
N ILE A 214 -5.49 9.99 -3.42
CA ILE A 214 -4.26 9.31 -3.03
C ILE A 214 -4.11 7.96 -3.73
N GLU A 215 -2.86 7.59 -3.99
CA GLU A 215 -2.50 6.25 -4.48
C GLU A 215 -1.20 5.77 -3.83
N THR A 216 -1.05 4.46 -3.70
CA THR A 216 0.16 3.87 -3.12
C THR A 216 0.70 2.81 -4.06
N PHE A 217 1.99 2.87 -4.34
CA PHE A 217 2.66 1.92 -5.22
C PHE A 217 3.55 0.97 -4.44
N THR A 218 3.47 -0.30 -4.82
CA THR A 218 4.42 -1.33 -4.43
C THR A 218 5.11 -1.88 -5.66
N LEU A 219 6.28 -2.52 -5.47
CA LEU A 219 6.96 -3.16 -6.59
C LEU A 219 6.07 -4.23 -7.24
N SER A 220 6.00 -4.20 -8.57
CA SER A 220 5.36 -5.28 -9.33
C SER A 220 6.08 -6.60 -9.09
N PRO A 221 5.38 -7.69 -8.72
CA PRO A 221 5.98 -9.03 -8.67
C PRO A 221 6.58 -9.44 -10.01
N GLU A 222 7.41 -10.47 -9.99
CA GLU A 222 7.90 -11.12 -11.21
C GLU A 222 6.72 -11.57 -12.09
N GLY A 223 6.81 -11.35 -13.39
CA GLY A 223 5.75 -11.63 -14.36
C GLY A 223 4.52 -10.72 -14.28
N VAL A 224 4.60 -9.61 -13.52
CA VAL A 224 3.55 -8.60 -13.43
C VAL A 224 4.04 -7.28 -14.04
N ALA A 225 3.24 -6.71 -14.94
CA ALA A 225 3.55 -5.45 -15.60
C ALA A 225 3.65 -4.26 -14.63
N HIS A 226 4.40 -3.25 -15.03
CA HIS A 226 4.29 -1.92 -14.44
C HIS A 226 2.90 -1.34 -14.76
N TYR A 227 2.33 -0.63 -13.80
CA TYR A 227 1.05 0.03 -13.94
C TYR A 227 1.00 0.92 -15.22
N GLY A 228 -0.11 0.83 -15.92
CA GLY A 228 -0.36 1.66 -17.11
C GLY A 228 0.30 1.18 -18.41
N ARG A 229 0.97 0.02 -18.42
CA ARG A 229 1.51 -0.56 -19.64
C ARG A 229 1.35 -2.09 -19.73
N SER A 230 1.56 -2.61 -20.92
CA SER A 230 1.57 -4.06 -21.15
C SER A 230 2.81 -4.72 -20.56
N LEU A 231 2.73 -6.05 -20.35
CA LEU A 231 3.82 -6.90 -19.90
C LEU A 231 4.98 -6.89 -20.91
N LYS A 232 6.21 -6.84 -20.40
CA LYS A 232 7.46 -6.91 -21.18
C LYS A 232 8.34 -8.03 -20.64
N ASP A 233 9.29 -8.52 -21.43
CA ASP A 233 10.25 -9.57 -21.03
C ASP A 233 11.04 -9.17 -19.77
N SER A 234 11.40 -7.89 -19.65
CA SER A 234 12.08 -7.36 -18.47
C SER A 234 11.26 -7.45 -17.17
N ASP A 235 9.94 -7.69 -17.25
CA ASP A 235 9.09 -7.84 -16.07
C ASP A 235 9.18 -9.23 -15.44
N TYR A 236 9.71 -10.22 -16.18
CA TYR A 236 10.03 -11.54 -15.65
C TYR A 236 11.35 -11.58 -14.88
N ILE A 237 12.12 -10.48 -14.89
CA ILE A 237 13.37 -10.41 -14.13
C ILE A 237 13.04 -10.09 -12.69
N LYS A 238 13.31 -11.04 -11.78
CA LYS A 238 13.20 -10.83 -10.33
C LYS A 238 14.18 -9.75 -9.87
N ARG A 239 13.70 -8.79 -9.11
CA ARG A 239 14.48 -7.68 -8.55
C ARG A 239 14.66 -7.88 -7.03
N PRO A 240 15.70 -7.28 -6.40
CA PRO A 240 15.91 -7.39 -4.95
C PRO A 240 14.66 -7.05 -4.13
N GLY A 241 13.91 -6.02 -4.50
CA GLY A 241 12.66 -5.62 -3.84
C GLY A 241 11.53 -6.67 -3.91
N ASN A 242 11.58 -7.62 -4.87
CA ASN A 242 10.58 -8.69 -4.97
C ASN A 242 10.69 -9.73 -3.84
N ASN A 243 11.79 -9.77 -3.11
CA ASN A 243 11.89 -10.59 -1.91
C ASN A 243 10.95 -10.10 -0.79
N GLN A 244 10.44 -8.87 -0.91
CA GLN A 244 9.57 -8.23 0.05
C GLN A 244 8.12 -8.07 -0.44
N ASP A 245 7.72 -8.71 -1.55
CA ASP A 245 6.41 -8.49 -2.20
C ASP A 245 5.22 -8.52 -1.22
N SER A 246 5.20 -9.50 -0.32
CA SER A 246 4.13 -9.64 0.69
C SER A 246 4.19 -8.57 1.77
N ALA A 247 5.38 -8.20 2.22
CA ALA A 247 5.57 -7.15 3.19
C ALA A 247 5.28 -5.75 2.59
N ASN A 248 5.65 -5.55 1.31
CA ASN A 248 5.35 -4.32 0.58
C ASN A 248 3.84 -4.05 0.53
N ILE A 249 3.03 -5.05 0.17
CA ILE A 249 1.58 -4.86 0.05
C ILE A 249 0.92 -4.67 1.41
N ALA A 250 1.38 -5.34 2.46
CA ALA A 250 0.86 -5.18 3.81
C ALA A 250 1.18 -3.77 4.36
N LEU A 251 2.41 -3.28 4.16
CA LEU A 251 2.80 -1.91 4.52
C LEU A 251 1.98 -0.88 3.72
N ALA A 252 1.83 -1.08 2.41
CA ALA A 252 1.02 -0.21 1.56
C ALA A 252 -0.43 -0.14 2.04
N THR A 253 -1.01 -1.28 2.43
CA THR A 253 -2.39 -1.35 2.94
C THR A 253 -2.55 -0.53 4.21
N ALA A 254 -1.64 -0.68 5.17
CA ALA A 254 -1.68 0.07 6.42
C ALA A 254 -1.58 1.59 6.18
N VAL A 255 -0.62 2.02 5.36
CA VAL A 255 -0.38 3.45 5.07
C VAL A 255 -1.53 4.04 4.25
N HIS A 256 -1.93 3.37 3.17
CA HIS A 256 -2.99 3.86 2.28
C HIS A 256 -4.34 4.01 3.00
N TRP A 257 -4.76 2.96 3.71
CA TRP A 257 -6.01 2.98 4.46
C TRP A 257 -6.02 4.06 5.55
N SER A 258 -4.95 4.14 6.35
CA SER A 258 -4.88 5.13 7.44
C SER A 258 -4.91 6.56 6.91
N THR A 259 -4.22 6.84 5.80
CA THR A 259 -4.22 8.17 5.19
C THR A 259 -5.58 8.52 4.58
N LEU A 260 -6.22 7.57 3.90
CA LEU A 260 -7.56 7.76 3.34
C LEU A 260 -8.59 8.09 4.42
N GLN A 261 -8.61 7.29 5.50
CA GLN A 261 -9.54 7.51 6.62
C GLN A 261 -9.28 8.83 7.31
N ARG A 262 -8.03 9.12 7.68
CA ARG A 262 -7.69 10.35 8.42
C ARG A 262 -7.95 11.62 7.64
N LEU A 263 -7.70 11.62 6.33
CA LEU A 263 -8.00 12.79 5.50
C LEU A 263 -9.51 13.01 5.37
N ASN A 264 -10.31 11.94 5.24
CA ASN A 264 -11.77 12.05 5.15
C ASN A 264 -12.41 12.40 6.50
N ASP A 265 -11.81 11.99 7.62
CA ASP A 265 -12.29 12.31 8.97
C ASP A 265 -11.88 13.72 9.44
N GLU A 266 -10.93 14.38 8.74
CA GLU A 266 -10.46 15.72 9.09
C GLU A 266 -11.49 16.77 8.70
N LYS A 267 -12.32 17.15 9.66
CA LYS A 267 -13.48 18.03 9.47
C LYS A 267 -13.13 19.41 8.89
N THR A 268 -11.93 19.93 9.24
CA THR A 268 -11.49 21.25 8.79
C THR A 268 -11.14 21.28 7.29
N LEU A 269 -10.87 20.11 6.70
CA LEU A 269 -10.58 19.98 5.28
C LEU A 269 -11.85 19.75 4.45
N ASN A 270 -12.93 19.27 5.06
CA ASN A 270 -14.22 18.96 4.42
C ASN A 270 -14.04 18.21 3.08
N LEU A 271 -13.28 17.10 3.13
CA LEU A 271 -12.84 16.38 1.94
C LEU A 271 -13.59 15.08 1.74
N ASN A 272 -13.77 14.73 0.48
CA ASN A 272 -14.02 13.38 0.02
C ASN A 272 -12.83 12.98 -0.87
N ILE A 273 -11.77 12.48 -0.22
CA ILE A 273 -10.54 12.08 -0.91
C ILE A 273 -10.83 10.85 -1.76
N GLN A 274 -10.52 10.94 -3.05
CA GLN A 274 -10.68 9.82 -3.95
C GLN A 274 -9.65 8.73 -3.64
N ASP A 275 -10.13 7.52 -3.38
CA ASP A 275 -9.30 6.33 -3.31
C ASP A 275 -8.93 5.89 -4.73
N ARG A 276 -7.65 6.06 -5.11
CA ARG A 276 -7.12 5.61 -6.41
C ARG A 276 -6.50 4.23 -6.32
N GLY A 277 -6.39 3.70 -5.13
CA GLY A 277 -6.00 2.32 -4.85
C GLY A 277 -4.52 2.09 -4.64
N ILE A 278 -4.26 0.85 -4.22
CA ILE A 278 -2.91 0.31 -4.11
C ILE A 278 -2.57 -0.40 -5.42
N ARG A 279 -1.45 -0.03 -6.03
CA ARG A 279 -1.04 -0.39 -7.38
C ARG A 279 0.32 -1.03 -7.43
N ARG A 280 0.63 -1.62 -8.56
CA ARG A 280 1.91 -2.28 -8.84
C ARG A 280 2.71 -1.47 -9.85
N ALA A 281 3.94 -1.09 -9.50
CA ALA A 281 4.82 -0.33 -10.38
C ALA A 281 6.27 -0.80 -10.27
N ARG A 282 7.09 -0.48 -11.27
CA ARG A 282 8.54 -0.78 -11.29
C ARG A 282 9.35 0.51 -11.19
N PHE A 283 9.01 1.33 -10.20
CA PHE A 283 9.82 2.52 -9.91
C PHE A 283 11.22 2.10 -9.45
N SER A 284 12.23 2.80 -9.95
CA SER A 284 13.64 2.45 -9.74
C SER A 284 14.00 2.34 -8.25
N VAL A 285 13.47 3.23 -7.42
CA VAL A 285 13.68 3.20 -5.97
C VAL A 285 13.11 1.93 -5.32
N LEU A 286 12.01 1.37 -5.84
CA LEU A 286 11.40 0.15 -5.30
C LEU A 286 12.09 -1.13 -5.78
N THR A 287 12.63 -1.12 -7.01
CA THR A 287 13.21 -2.33 -7.62
C THR A 287 14.45 -2.86 -6.88
N ARG A 288 15.24 -1.96 -6.29
CA ARG A 288 16.56 -2.27 -5.71
C ARG A 288 16.59 -2.21 -4.19
N ILE A 289 15.54 -1.73 -3.53
CA ILE A 289 15.43 -1.70 -2.06
C ILE A 289 15.28 -3.13 -1.53
N LYS A 290 16.07 -3.47 -0.49
CA LYS A 290 16.08 -4.79 0.15
C LYS A 290 15.11 -4.90 1.34
N HIS A 291 14.42 -3.84 1.66
CA HIS A 291 13.46 -3.72 2.77
C HIS A 291 12.02 -3.72 2.26
N PRO A 292 11.01 -3.93 3.10
CA PRO A 292 9.63 -3.60 2.77
C PRO A 292 9.54 -2.13 2.34
N ALA A 293 9.02 -1.87 1.13
CA ALA A 293 9.10 -0.56 0.48
C ALA A 293 7.80 -0.17 -0.22
N ILE A 294 7.43 1.10 -0.09
CA ILE A 294 6.32 1.72 -0.80
C ILE A 294 6.72 3.09 -1.36
N LEU A 295 5.99 3.51 -2.40
CA LEU A 295 5.95 4.89 -2.85
C LEU A 295 4.51 5.39 -2.69
N PHE A 296 4.35 6.45 -1.94
CA PHE A 296 3.07 7.04 -1.59
C PHE A 296 2.89 8.38 -2.31
N GLU A 297 1.77 8.51 -3.03
CA GLU A 297 1.33 9.72 -3.72
C GLU A 297 0.25 10.39 -2.89
N GLY A 298 0.58 11.51 -2.27
CA GLY A 298 -0.26 12.21 -1.30
C GLY A 298 -1.29 13.16 -1.90
N GLY A 299 -1.60 13.03 -3.19
CA GLY A 299 -2.55 13.90 -3.92
C GLY A 299 -1.96 14.41 -5.22
N PHE A 300 -2.76 15.19 -5.99
CA PHE A 300 -2.38 15.68 -7.33
C PHE A 300 -2.12 17.19 -7.34
N LEU A 301 -0.87 17.58 -7.57
CA LEU A 301 -0.45 19.00 -7.69
C LEU A 301 -1.02 19.67 -8.96
N SER A 302 -1.39 18.88 -9.96
CA SER A 302 -2.04 19.37 -11.18
C SER A 302 -3.55 19.61 -11.02
N HIS A 303 -4.19 19.07 -9.96
CA HIS A 303 -5.64 19.25 -9.77
C HIS A 303 -5.96 20.66 -9.23
N PRO A 304 -6.92 21.40 -9.82
CA PRO A 304 -7.15 22.82 -9.53
C PRO A 304 -7.53 23.11 -8.07
N LYS A 305 -8.18 22.17 -7.38
CA LYS A 305 -8.56 22.32 -5.97
C LYS A 305 -7.56 21.64 -5.02
N GLU A 306 -7.06 20.44 -5.37
CA GLU A 306 -6.25 19.63 -4.48
C GLU A 306 -4.89 20.28 -4.19
N LYS A 307 -4.31 21.03 -5.15
CA LYS A 307 -3.06 21.79 -4.94
C LYS A 307 -3.14 22.76 -3.75
N TYR A 308 -4.30 23.42 -3.54
CA TYR A 308 -4.50 24.32 -2.40
C TYR A 308 -4.55 23.54 -1.08
N LEU A 309 -5.20 22.38 -1.07
CA LEU A 309 -5.26 21.51 0.11
C LEU A 309 -3.87 20.99 0.50
N ILE A 310 -3.12 20.48 -0.46
CA ILE A 310 -1.76 19.99 -0.28
C ILE A 310 -0.85 21.08 0.31
N ASN A 311 -1.09 22.36 -0.07
CA ASN A 311 -0.32 23.49 0.45
C ASN A 311 -0.66 23.84 1.92
N THR A 312 -1.76 23.31 2.49
CA THR A 312 -2.11 23.61 3.89
C THR A 312 -1.29 22.80 4.88
N SER A 313 -0.96 23.43 6.02
CA SER A 313 -0.28 22.73 7.12
C SER A 313 -1.14 21.59 7.72
N THR A 314 -2.47 21.77 7.72
CA THR A 314 -3.42 20.75 8.19
C THR A 314 -3.33 19.48 7.35
N TYR A 315 -3.40 19.60 6.02
CA TYR A 315 -3.29 18.45 5.12
C TYR A 315 -1.97 17.71 5.32
N GLN A 316 -0.84 18.43 5.30
CA GLN A 316 0.50 17.86 5.47
C GLN A 316 0.68 17.17 6.83
N LYS A 317 0.19 17.78 7.92
CA LYS A 317 0.21 17.18 9.26
C LYS A 317 -0.69 15.94 9.36
N THR A 318 -1.89 15.98 8.75
CA THR A 318 -2.81 14.84 8.73
C THR A 318 -2.22 13.66 7.99
N LEU A 319 -1.60 13.88 6.81
CA LEU A 319 -0.84 12.84 6.10
C LEU A 319 0.27 12.24 6.96
N ALA A 320 1.14 13.06 7.50
CA ALA A 320 2.28 12.61 8.30
C ALA A 320 1.85 11.83 9.55
N ASN A 321 0.81 12.31 10.25
CA ASN A 321 0.27 11.63 11.41
C ASN A 321 -0.35 10.27 11.05
N ALA A 322 -1.13 10.22 9.97
CA ALA A 322 -1.74 8.98 9.48
C ALA A 322 -0.71 7.93 9.08
N MET A 323 0.32 8.34 8.33
CA MET A 323 1.44 7.46 7.95
C MET A 323 2.21 6.96 9.17
N GLY A 324 2.51 7.84 10.14
CA GLY A 324 3.23 7.47 11.35
C GLY A 324 2.44 6.48 12.22
N ASP A 325 1.11 6.67 12.35
CA ASP A 325 0.24 5.74 13.05
C ASP A 325 0.15 4.40 12.34
N ALA A 326 0.02 4.41 11.02
CA ALA A 326 -0.01 3.21 10.20
C ALA A 326 1.27 2.37 10.32
N ILE A 327 2.45 3.00 10.27
CA ILE A 327 3.73 2.32 10.41
C ILE A 327 3.87 1.69 11.80
N PHE A 328 3.43 2.38 12.85
CA PHE A 328 3.40 1.82 14.20
C PHE A 328 2.52 0.58 14.27
N PHE A 329 1.29 0.63 13.75
CA PHE A 329 0.38 -0.52 13.77
C PHE A 329 0.84 -1.65 12.85
N TYR A 330 1.42 -1.33 11.69
CA TYR A 330 2.03 -2.33 10.83
C TYR A 330 3.12 -3.13 11.56
N ARG A 331 4.01 -2.43 12.32
CA ARG A 331 5.01 -3.11 13.17
C ARG A 331 4.35 -4.03 14.19
N GLN A 332 3.31 -3.57 14.87
CA GLN A 332 2.61 -4.40 15.86
C GLN A 332 1.96 -5.64 15.21
N ALA A 333 1.34 -5.48 14.04
CA ALA A 333 0.69 -6.57 13.33
C ALA A 333 1.68 -7.64 12.84
N THR A 334 2.85 -7.23 12.39
CA THR A 334 3.90 -8.16 11.94
C THR A 334 4.61 -8.86 13.10
N LEU A 335 4.65 -8.24 14.29
CA LEU A 335 5.28 -8.78 15.51
C LEU A 335 4.31 -9.57 16.38
N GLY A 336 3.01 -9.45 16.18
CA GLY A 336 1.94 -9.86 17.09
C GLY A 336 1.88 -11.33 17.53
N GLN A 337 2.82 -12.17 17.11
CA GLN A 337 2.95 -13.56 17.59
C GLN A 337 4.31 -13.90 18.21
N SER A 338 5.32 -13.05 18.11
CA SER A 338 6.62 -13.36 18.75
C SER A 338 6.54 -13.31 20.27
N ASN A 339 5.57 -12.58 20.83
CA ASN A 339 5.39 -12.45 22.28
C ASN A 339 4.45 -13.49 22.90
N SER A 340 3.57 -14.12 22.13
CA SER A 340 2.71 -15.21 22.64
C SER A 340 3.42 -16.58 22.67
N ALA A 341 4.44 -16.76 21.83
CA ALA A 341 5.25 -17.98 21.80
C ALA A 341 6.33 -18.04 22.90
N LYS A 342 6.66 -16.91 23.56
CA LYS A 342 7.61 -16.85 24.68
C LYS A 342 6.96 -16.92 26.06
N LYS A 343 5.63 -17.07 26.13
CA LYS A 343 4.86 -17.20 27.39
C LYS A 343 4.18 -18.57 27.55
N LYS A 344 4.68 -19.61 26.90
CA LYS A 344 4.31 -21.00 27.18
C LYS A 344 5.54 -21.81 27.54
#